data_33a922fc184b8a058df27a1b97cebfdc
#
_entry.id   33a922fc184b8a058df27a1b97cebfdc
#
_cell.length_a   1.000
_cell.length_b   1.000
_cell.length_c   1.000
_cell.angle_alpha   90.00
_cell.angle_beta   90.00
_cell.angle_gamma   90.00
#
_symmetry.space_group_name_H-M   'P 1'
#
loop_
_entity.id
_entity.type
_entity.pdbx_description
1 polymer ?
#
loop_
_entity_poly.entity_id
_entity_poly.type
_entity_poly.pdbx_seq_one_letter_code
_entity_poly.pdbx_strand_id
1 'polypeptide(L)'
;MSIRGWGLGRISALLLLSLLTVTLLAGCFGLDRAPRSVRVSDSTASSDVPESTVGASHIDGGLAGTGDTSAHATFVEKAVESGGSGNDADTMLAVRYGVHDDYERAVIDLGTGERPAGTVPEWTLTSSDGDGLLRVDLPSAMTTYVSGGKFGEGLLGSFHVVRSPDGGMFVDFFVHQPYRYRVLQMQDPARLVVDFEPTGVNLDEPPPAQGGNTVLVDPRPNSTVSDPLTVSGYSRNPEAANTVTLTDPRGEVLVRRNVRSNDWSHTWGYFEATIDLPPFSGKGTLKVGTGNARDGTFEGVEVPVRTSR
;
A
#
# COMPACT_ATOMS: atom_id res chain seq x y z
N MET A 1 -67.69 18.24 25.78
CA MET A 1 -68.55 18.52 24.65
C MET A 1 -67.91 17.97 23.40
N SER A 2 -68.46 16.85 22.93
CA SER A 2 -68.63 16.39 21.53
C SER A 2 -67.37 16.05 20.75
N ILE A 3 -66.95 14.82 20.57
CA ILE A 3 -67.42 13.61 19.82
C ILE A 3 -67.39 13.79 18.30
N ARG A 4 -66.77 12.75 17.70
CA ARG A 4 -66.82 12.19 16.33
C ARG A 4 -65.58 12.45 15.50
N GLY A 5 -64.97 11.47 14.83
CA GLY A 5 -65.33 10.09 14.57
C GLY A 5 -64.96 9.72 13.13
N TRP A 6 -64.39 8.54 12.96
CA TRP A 6 -64.42 7.69 11.74
C TRP A 6 -63.53 8.06 10.54
N GLY A 7 -62.74 7.15 10.10
CA GLY A 7 -62.76 6.50 8.81
C GLY A 7 -61.68 5.45 8.60
N LEU A 8 -62.07 4.19 8.69
CA LEU A 8 -61.36 3.06 8.14
C LEU A 8 -61.34 3.10 6.60
N GLY A 9 -60.19 2.86 5.99
CA GLY A 9 -60.07 2.54 4.57
C GLY A 9 -59.14 1.37 4.34
N ARG A 10 -59.72 0.15 4.29
CA ARG A 10 -59.12 -1.07 3.73
C ARG A 10 -59.16 -0.99 2.22
N ILE A 11 -58.13 -1.41 1.51
CA ILE A 11 -58.14 -2.00 0.15
C ILE A 11 -56.76 -2.56 -0.04
N SER A 12 -56.53 -3.84 0.07
CA SER A 12 -56.56 -4.94 -0.94
C SER A 12 -55.24 -5.11 -1.69
N ALA A 13 -54.74 -6.28 -1.44
CA ALA A 13 -53.64 -7.00 -2.08
C ALA A 13 -53.76 -7.09 -3.61
N LEU A 14 -52.63 -7.06 -4.30
CA LEU A 14 -52.47 -7.71 -5.59
C LEU A 14 -51.07 -8.37 -5.64
N LEU A 15 -51.13 -9.68 -5.46
CA LEU A 15 -50.08 -10.64 -5.79
C LEU A 15 -49.99 -10.68 -7.33
N LEU A 16 -48.82 -10.41 -7.88
CA LEU A 16 -48.46 -10.78 -9.24
C LEU A 16 -47.33 -11.79 -9.18
N LEU A 17 -47.71 -13.04 -9.31
CA LEU A 17 -46.87 -14.23 -9.49
C LEU A 17 -46.48 -14.29 -10.98
N SER A 18 -45.26 -13.99 -11.36
CA SER A 18 -44.74 -14.28 -12.70
C SER A 18 -43.87 -15.54 -12.67
N LEU A 19 -44.49 -16.60 -13.15
CA LEU A 19 -43.89 -17.89 -13.48
C LEU A 19 -42.94 -17.69 -14.69
N LEU A 20 -41.65 -17.92 -14.54
CA LEU A 20 -40.71 -17.99 -15.67
C LEU A 20 -40.35 -19.46 -15.89
N THR A 21 -40.86 -20.01 -16.96
CA THR A 21 -40.64 -21.36 -17.48
C THR A 21 -39.23 -21.55 -17.96
N VAL A 22 -38.53 -22.54 -17.39
CA VAL A 22 -37.24 -23.05 -17.88
C VAL A 22 -37.51 -24.03 -19.03
N THR A 23 -37.08 -23.71 -20.19
CA THR A 23 -37.00 -24.65 -21.32
C THR A 23 -35.65 -25.34 -21.34
N LEU A 24 -35.64 -26.61 -21.01
CA LEU A 24 -34.54 -27.55 -21.27
C LEU A 24 -34.50 -27.85 -22.77
N LEU A 25 -33.39 -27.58 -23.43
CA LEU A 25 -33.05 -28.18 -24.73
C LEU A 25 -31.91 -29.17 -24.50
N ALA A 26 -32.26 -30.43 -24.49
CA ALA A 26 -31.33 -31.55 -24.62
C ALA A 26 -30.90 -31.68 -26.06
N GLY A 27 -29.62 -31.65 -26.32
CA GLY A 27 -29.00 -31.97 -27.60
C GLY A 27 -27.87 -32.94 -27.36
N CYS A 28 -28.18 -34.26 -27.55
CA CYS A 28 -27.18 -35.32 -27.63
C CYS A 28 -26.47 -35.24 -29.01
N PHE A 29 -25.16 -35.23 -29.01
CA PHE A 29 -24.38 -35.93 -30.03
C PHE A 29 -23.10 -36.43 -29.39
N GLY A 30 -23.00 -37.74 -29.31
CA GLY A 30 -21.80 -38.45 -28.92
C GLY A 30 -20.81 -38.49 -30.08
N LEU A 31 -19.57 -38.73 -29.72
CA LEU A 31 -18.67 -39.66 -30.39
C LEU A 31 -17.36 -39.81 -29.57
N ASP A 32 -17.14 -41.05 -29.27
CA ASP A 32 -15.92 -41.64 -28.68
C ASP A 32 -14.61 -41.10 -29.24
N ARG A 33 -13.66 -40.87 -28.34
CA ARG A 33 -12.26 -41.18 -28.60
C ARG A 33 -11.50 -41.45 -27.28
N ALA A 34 -11.00 -42.68 -27.22
CA ALA A 34 -10.22 -43.26 -26.14
C ALA A 34 -8.92 -42.51 -25.79
N PRO A 35 -8.42 -42.63 -24.55
CA PRO A 35 -7.17 -42.00 -24.17
C PRO A 35 -5.97 -42.78 -24.71
N ARG A 36 -5.12 -42.09 -25.47
CA ARG A 36 -3.80 -42.60 -25.88
C ARG A 36 -2.84 -42.41 -24.72
N SER A 37 -2.44 -43.54 -24.15
CA SER A 37 -1.30 -43.65 -23.25
C SER A 37 0.00 -43.23 -23.99
N VAL A 38 0.64 -42.19 -23.54
CA VAL A 38 2.01 -41.86 -23.93
C VAL A 38 2.95 -42.46 -22.90
N ARG A 39 3.77 -43.39 -23.34
CA ARG A 39 4.87 -44.02 -22.57
C ARG A 39 5.88 -42.91 -22.20
N VAL A 40 6.24 -42.92 -20.93
CA VAL A 40 7.44 -42.24 -20.44
C VAL A 40 8.62 -43.10 -20.85
N SER A 41 9.44 -42.59 -21.73
CA SER A 41 10.77 -43.14 -21.98
C SER A 41 11.76 -42.45 -21.06
N ASP A 42 12.34 -43.19 -20.13
CA ASP A 42 13.52 -42.81 -19.40
C ASP A 42 14.64 -42.49 -20.40
N SER A 43 15.09 -41.26 -20.40
CA SER A 43 16.37 -40.87 -20.98
C SER A 43 17.13 -40.09 -19.94
N THR A 44 17.99 -40.79 -19.25
CA THR A 44 19.12 -40.21 -18.52
C THR A 44 20.05 -39.52 -19.51
N ALA A 45 19.97 -38.21 -19.58
CA ALA A 45 20.99 -37.37 -20.17
C ALA A 45 21.40 -36.32 -19.14
N SER A 46 22.53 -36.58 -18.52
CA SER A 46 23.35 -35.60 -17.83
C SER A 46 23.67 -34.50 -18.82
N SER A 47 23.21 -33.30 -18.57
CA SER A 47 23.72 -32.13 -19.25
C SER A 47 24.01 -31.07 -18.18
N ASP A 48 25.32 -30.90 -18.01
CA ASP A 48 25.93 -29.77 -17.34
C ASP A 48 25.28 -28.46 -17.78
N VAL A 49 24.58 -27.82 -16.87
CA VAL A 49 24.19 -26.43 -17.03
C VAL A 49 25.35 -25.62 -16.47
N PRO A 50 26.00 -24.76 -17.27
CA PRO A 50 27.01 -23.87 -16.73
C PRO A 50 26.37 -22.91 -15.77
N GLU A 51 26.83 -22.95 -14.55
CA GLU A 51 26.61 -21.96 -13.50
C GLU A 51 27.02 -20.58 -14.05
N SER A 52 26.02 -19.77 -14.46
CA SER A 52 26.26 -18.37 -14.83
C SER A 52 26.53 -17.60 -13.55
N THR A 53 27.79 -17.58 -13.19
CA THR A 53 28.35 -16.60 -12.26
C THR A 53 28.09 -15.22 -12.89
N VAL A 54 27.10 -14.50 -12.39
CA VAL A 54 26.93 -13.08 -12.69
C VAL A 54 28.08 -12.37 -11.99
N GLY A 55 29.16 -12.20 -12.74
CA GLY A 55 30.30 -11.42 -12.33
C GLY A 55 29.85 -9.98 -12.07
N ALA A 56 30.11 -9.49 -10.87
CA ALA A 56 30.11 -8.09 -10.57
C ALA A 56 31.16 -7.40 -11.47
N SER A 57 30.74 -6.87 -12.59
CA SER A 57 31.58 -6.00 -13.40
C SER A 57 31.70 -4.65 -12.71
N HIS A 58 32.82 -4.46 -12.07
CA HIS A 58 33.33 -3.16 -11.67
C HIS A 58 33.54 -2.35 -12.95
N ILE A 59 32.59 -1.48 -13.27
CA ILE A 59 32.74 -0.51 -14.37
C ILE A 59 33.29 0.76 -13.78
N ASP A 60 34.62 0.82 -13.73
CA ASP A 60 35.35 2.07 -13.68
C ASP A 60 35.33 2.62 -15.11
N GLY A 61 34.35 3.46 -15.40
CA GLY A 61 34.14 4.11 -16.70
C GLY A 61 33.67 5.51 -16.48
N GLY A 62 34.63 6.46 -16.55
CA GLY A 62 34.34 7.89 -16.54
C GLY A 62 33.31 8.24 -17.61
N LEU A 63 32.13 8.62 -17.21
CA LEU A 63 31.14 9.26 -18.06
C LEU A 63 31.41 10.77 -18.05
N ALA A 64 32.14 11.23 -19.05
CA ALA A 64 32.12 12.62 -19.47
C ALA A 64 30.78 12.86 -20.20
N GLY A 65 29.74 13.23 -19.47
CA GLY A 65 28.45 13.70 -19.96
C GLY A 65 28.21 15.09 -19.39
N THR A 66 28.24 16.10 -20.26
CA THR A 66 27.86 17.47 -19.96
C THR A 66 26.36 17.51 -19.64
N GLY A 67 26.01 17.76 -18.37
CA GLY A 67 24.64 17.96 -17.97
C GLY A 67 24.48 17.81 -16.47
N ASP A 68 24.48 18.96 -15.83
CA ASP A 68 24.09 19.27 -14.46
C ASP A 68 24.47 18.25 -13.38
N THR A 69 25.59 18.54 -12.83
CA THR A 69 26.17 17.90 -11.66
C THR A 69 25.29 18.20 -10.46
N SER A 70 24.39 17.31 -10.11
CA SER A 70 24.00 17.14 -8.71
C SER A 70 25.28 16.72 -7.99
N ALA A 71 26.04 17.70 -7.52
CA ALA A 71 27.19 17.51 -6.69
C ALA A 71 26.79 16.55 -5.57
N HIS A 72 27.57 15.51 -5.35
CA HIS A 72 27.50 14.49 -4.33
C HIS A 72 26.52 14.86 -3.20
N ALA A 73 25.25 14.45 -3.33
CA ALA A 73 24.30 14.63 -2.26
C ALA A 73 24.84 13.85 -1.06
N THR A 74 25.19 14.57 0.00
CA THR A 74 25.62 13.95 1.25
C THR A 74 24.41 13.32 1.93
N PHE A 75 24.62 12.23 2.66
CA PHE A 75 23.59 11.68 3.52
C PHE A 75 23.19 12.69 4.59
N VAL A 76 21.91 12.90 4.78
CA VAL A 76 21.30 13.88 5.68
C VAL A 76 20.19 13.26 6.54
N GLU A 77 19.93 13.90 7.67
CA GLU A 77 18.81 13.64 8.59
C GLU A 77 17.87 14.85 8.52
N LYS A 78 17.22 15.07 7.38
CA LYS A 78 16.28 16.17 7.20
C LYS A 78 14.84 15.65 7.32
N ALA A 79 14.00 16.41 8.02
CA ALA A 79 12.58 16.09 8.10
C ALA A 79 11.86 16.26 6.73
N VAL A 80 12.29 17.26 5.93
CA VAL A 80 11.66 17.54 4.62
C VAL A 80 12.73 17.95 3.62
N GLU A 81 12.62 17.40 2.41
CA GLU A 81 13.41 17.80 1.23
C GLU A 81 12.48 17.83 0.01
N SER A 82 12.73 18.71 -0.95
CA SER A 82 11.94 18.82 -2.17
C SER A 82 12.80 19.14 -3.37
N GLY A 83 12.31 18.85 -4.55
CA GLY A 83 13.00 19.13 -5.81
C GLY A 83 12.15 18.78 -7.01
N GLY A 84 12.83 18.63 -8.16
CA GLY A 84 12.18 18.40 -9.43
C GLY A 84 11.49 19.65 -9.99
N SER A 85 11.35 19.70 -11.29
CA SER A 85 10.65 20.79 -11.99
C SER A 85 10.13 20.33 -13.37
N GLY A 86 10.26 19.02 -13.65
CA GLY A 86 9.75 18.43 -14.88
C GLY A 86 8.22 18.42 -14.90
N ASN A 87 7.66 18.38 -16.09
CA ASN A 87 6.21 18.37 -16.29
C ASN A 87 5.77 17.29 -17.28
N ASP A 88 6.67 16.39 -17.66
CA ASP A 88 6.41 15.33 -18.62
C ASP A 88 6.17 13.96 -17.97
N ALA A 89 6.36 13.83 -16.65
CA ALA A 89 6.14 12.59 -15.92
C ALA A 89 4.80 12.62 -15.17
N ASP A 90 3.93 11.68 -15.50
CA ASP A 90 2.61 11.47 -14.88
C ASP A 90 2.40 10.06 -14.35
N THR A 91 3.40 9.18 -14.55
CA THR A 91 3.28 7.74 -14.27
C THR A 91 4.49 7.23 -13.49
N MET A 92 4.25 6.43 -12.45
CA MET A 92 5.28 5.60 -11.82
C MET A 92 5.36 4.27 -12.57
N LEU A 93 6.50 4.02 -13.25
CA LEU A 93 6.71 2.81 -14.04
C LEU A 93 7.14 1.62 -13.19
N ALA A 94 8.08 1.85 -12.27
CA ALA A 94 8.61 0.82 -11.38
C ALA A 94 9.23 1.44 -10.12
N VAL A 95 9.36 0.61 -9.08
CA VAL A 95 10.23 0.86 -7.94
C VAL A 95 11.23 -0.27 -7.87
N ARG A 96 12.52 0.04 -8.01
CA ARG A 96 13.62 -0.91 -8.00
C ARG A 96 14.45 -0.77 -6.73
N TYR A 97 15.15 -1.82 -6.38
CA TYR A 97 15.94 -1.94 -5.18
C TYR A 97 17.35 -2.44 -5.49
N GLY A 98 18.33 -1.98 -4.73
CA GLY A 98 19.71 -2.43 -4.81
C GLY A 98 20.41 -2.31 -3.46
N VAL A 99 21.28 -3.28 -3.16
CA VAL A 99 22.11 -3.29 -1.95
C VAL A 99 23.53 -2.89 -2.36
N HIS A 100 24.12 -1.99 -1.59
CA HIS A 100 25.52 -1.56 -1.69
C HIS A 100 26.21 -1.80 -0.35
N ASP A 101 27.51 -1.68 -0.31
CA ASP A 101 28.30 -2.01 0.90
C ASP A 101 27.88 -1.22 2.13
N ASP A 102 27.59 0.07 1.96
CA ASP A 102 27.30 1.00 3.07
C ASP A 102 25.85 1.53 3.06
N TYR A 103 25.06 1.26 2.02
CA TYR A 103 23.70 1.79 1.88
C TYR A 103 22.81 0.88 1.04
N GLU A 104 21.52 1.06 1.16
CA GLU A 104 20.52 0.45 0.28
C GLU A 104 19.86 1.52 -0.57
N ARG A 105 19.55 1.18 -1.82
CA ARG A 105 19.03 2.10 -2.82
C ARG A 105 17.62 1.73 -3.27
N ALA A 106 16.71 2.68 -3.22
CA ALA A 106 15.43 2.63 -3.92
C ALA A 106 15.47 3.56 -5.13
N VAL A 107 14.91 3.12 -6.26
CA VAL A 107 14.81 3.91 -7.50
C VAL A 107 13.36 3.93 -7.95
N ILE A 108 12.77 5.10 -8.04
CA ILE A 108 11.45 5.32 -8.63
C ILE A 108 11.66 5.69 -10.10
N ASP A 109 11.29 4.80 -11.01
CA ASP A 109 11.33 5.06 -12.45
C ASP A 109 10.05 5.81 -12.85
N LEU A 110 10.21 6.93 -13.53
CA LEU A 110 9.13 7.86 -13.87
C LEU A 110 8.89 7.90 -15.38
N GLY A 111 7.64 8.06 -15.77
CA GLY A 111 7.24 8.01 -17.16
C GLY A 111 6.05 8.89 -17.52
N THR A 112 5.76 8.91 -18.82
CA THR A 112 4.53 9.43 -19.42
C THR A 112 3.80 8.26 -20.06
N GLY A 113 2.72 7.80 -19.40
CA GLY A 113 2.11 6.52 -19.73
C GLY A 113 3.13 5.37 -19.62
N GLU A 114 3.31 4.57 -20.66
CA GLU A 114 4.23 3.42 -20.65
C GLU A 114 5.70 3.77 -21.00
N ARG A 115 6.00 5.02 -21.35
CA ARG A 115 7.33 5.44 -21.80
C ARG A 115 8.07 6.15 -20.68
N PRO A 116 9.38 5.95 -20.56
CA PRO A 116 10.19 6.76 -19.66
C PRO A 116 10.03 8.26 -19.95
N ALA A 117 9.90 9.07 -18.93
CA ALA A 117 9.94 10.53 -19.04
C ALA A 117 11.40 11.02 -19.15
N GLY A 118 11.57 12.24 -19.60
CA GLY A 118 12.88 12.87 -19.71
C GLY A 118 13.32 13.54 -18.41
N THR A 119 12.39 14.14 -17.68
CA THR A 119 12.68 14.99 -16.52
C THR A 119 11.93 14.54 -15.26
N VAL A 120 12.58 14.72 -14.11
CA VAL A 120 11.97 14.41 -12.80
C VAL A 120 10.96 15.51 -12.45
N PRO A 121 9.68 15.16 -12.19
CA PRO A 121 8.65 16.12 -11.81
C PRO A 121 8.88 16.63 -10.39
N GLU A 122 8.08 17.59 -9.97
CA GLU A 122 8.07 18.05 -8.57
C GLU A 122 7.84 16.88 -7.61
N TRP A 123 8.62 16.85 -6.54
CA TRP A 123 8.51 15.87 -5.47
C TRP A 123 8.81 16.52 -4.12
N THR A 124 8.23 15.93 -3.08
CA THR A 124 8.56 16.25 -1.69
C THR A 124 8.84 14.95 -0.95
N LEU A 125 9.97 14.91 -0.26
CA LEU A 125 10.32 13.80 0.63
C LEU A 125 10.11 14.25 2.06
N THR A 126 9.41 13.41 2.84
CA THR A 126 9.21 13.60 4.27
C THR A 126 9.78 12.39 5.00
N SER A 127 10.67 12.64 5.93
CA SER A 127 11.28 11.64 6.80
C SER A 127 11.04 12.03 8.24
N SER A 128 10.54 11.09 9.04
CA SER A 128 10.50 11.23 10.48
C SER A 128 11.61 10.37 11.05
N ASP A 129 12.56 11.00 11.71
CA ASP A 129 13.69 10.30 12.31
C ASP A 129 13.20 9.29 13.35
N GLY A 130 13.64 8.04 13.20
CA GLY A 130 13.33 6.96 14.14
C GLY A 130 11.96 6.29 14.04
N ASP A 131 11.07 6.71 13.14
CA ASP A 131 9.72 6.13 13.02
C ASP A 131 9.56 5.02 11.97
N GLY A 132 10.65 4.67 11.29
CA GLY A 132 10.67 3.58 10.33
C GLY A 132 9.93 3.85 9.02
N LEU A 133 9.70 5.11 8.66
CA LEU A 133 8.97 5.51 7.45
C LEU A 133 9.67 6.67 6.74
N LEU A 134 9.80 6.57 5.40
CA LEU A 134 10.13 7.68 4.53
C LEU A 134 9.08 7.78 3.43
N ARG A 135 8.50 8.96 3.26
CA ARG A 135 7.51 9.25 2.22
C ARG A 135 8.09 10.11 1.12
N VAL A 136 7.76 9.76 -0.13
CA VAL A 136 8.02 10.57 -1.31
C VAL A 136 6.69 10.90 -1.98
N ASP A 137 6.29 12.16 -1.91
CA ASP A 137 5.11 12.68 -2.59
C ASP A 137 5.44 13.06 -4.03
N LEU A 138 4.59 12.66 -4.96
CA LEU A 138 4.68 12.91 -6.39
C LEU A 138 3.32 13.45 -6.88
N PRO A 139 3.06 14.74 -6.74
CA PRO A 139 1.73 15.32 -7.00
C PRO A 139 1.30 15.21 -8.48
N SER A 140 2.23 15.11 -9.41
CA SER A 140 1.93 14.92 -10.84
C SER A 140 1.68 13.46 -11.24
N ALA A 141 2.05 12.48 -10.40
CA ALA A 141 1.88 11.05 -10.72
C ALA A 141 0.42 10.64 -10.61
N MET A 142 -0.26 10.46 -11.71
CA MET A 142 -1.68 10.11 -11.79
C MET A 142 -1.92 8.61 -11.99
N THR A 143 -0.90 7.89 -12.50
CA THR A 143 -0.96 6.47 -12.84
C THR A 143 0.26 5.74 -12.27
N THR A 144 0.12 4.44 -11.99
CA THR A 144 1.22 3.57 -11.58
C THR A 144 1.05 2.17 -12.15
N TYR A 145 2.18 1.54 -12.52
CA TYR A 145 2.25 0.12 -12.89
C TYR A 145 2.74 -0.76 -11.73
N VAL A 146 3.08 -0.15 -10.61
CA VAL A 146 3.51 -0.85 -9.39
C VAL A 146 2.75 -0.31 -8.19
N SER A 147 2.15 -1.18 -7.39
CA SER A 147 1.37 -0.74 -6.22
C SER A 147 2.10 -0.94 -4.89
N GLY A 148 3.15 -1.74 -4.88
CA GLY A 148 3.92 -2.03 -3.68
C GLY A 148 4.76 -3.29 -3.83
N GLY A 149 5.63 -3.55 -2.87
CA GLY A 149 6.50 -4.72 -2.87
C GLY A 149 7.29 -4.88 -1.58
N LYS A 150 7.93 -6.03 -1.45
CA LYS A 150 8.89 -6.31 -0.38
C LYS A 150 10.29 -6.29 -0.96
N PHE A 151 11.23 -5.71 -0.25
CA PHE A 151 12.64 -5.70 -0.63
C PHE A 151 13.41 -6.84 0.03
N GLY A 152 13.22 -7.06 1.33
CA GLY A 152 13.91 -8.10 2.07
C GLY A 152 13.94 -7.84 3.56
N GLU A 153 14.94 -8.46 4.21
CA GLU A 153 15.18 -8.33 5.66
C GLU A 153 16.28 -7.29 5.97
N GLY A 154 16.70 -6.50 4.97
CA GLY A 154 17.71 -5.45 5.10
C GLY A 154 17.18 -4.19 5.78
N LEU A 155 17.84 -3.06 5.51
CA LEU A 155 17.40 -1.75 5.99
C LEU A 155 16.02 -1.38 5.43
N LEU A 156 15.80 -1.60 4.13
CA LEU A 156 14.52 -1.40 3.47
C LEU A 156 13.69 -2.69 3.49
N GLY A 157 12.53 -2.67 4.13
CA GLY A 157 11.63 -3.81 4.22
C GLY A 157 10.62 -3.91 3.08
N SER A 158 9.86 -2.85 2.86
CA SER A 158 8.79 -2.81 1.85
C SER A 158 8.50 -1.40 1.39
N PHE A 159 7.70 -1.28 0.33
CA PHE A 159 7.16 -0.02 -0.11
C PHE A 159 5.70 -0.15 -0.54
N HIS A 160 4.97 0.96 -0.48
CA HIS A 160 3.61 1.07 -0.98
C HIS A 160 3.45 2.34 -1.81
N VAL A 161 2.82 2.21 -2.97
CA VAL A 161 2.39 3.36 -3.79
C VAL A 161 0.94 3.65 -3.45
N VAL A 162 0.67 4.84 -2.97
CA VAL A 162 -0.62 5.21 -2.39
C VAL A 162 -1.22 6.39 -3.16
N ARG A 163 -2.52 6.34 -3.43
CA ARG A 163 -3.28 7.48 -3.93
C ARG A 163 -3.33 8.57 -2.86
N SER A 164 -2.76 9.74 -3.14
CA SER A 164 -2.81 10.87 -2.21
C SER A 164 -4.23 11.44 -2.08
N PRO A 165 -4.64 11.91 -0.90
CA PRO A 165 -5.90 12.64 -0.73
C PRO A 165 -5.88 13.99 -1.46
N ASP A 166 -4.72 14.61 -1.61
CA ASP A 166 -4.53 15.92 -2.24
C ASP A 166 -4.31 15.87 -3.75
N GLY A 167 -4.36 14.67 -4.33
CA GLY A 167 -4.09 14.40 -5.74
C GLY A 167 -2.70 13.84 -5.97
N GLY A 168 -2.50 13.19 -7.12
CA GLY A 168 -1.27 12.45 -7.39
C GLY A 168 -1.13 11.20 -6.54
N MET A 169 0.12 10.84 -6.26
CA MET A 169 0.48 9.66 -5.46
C MET A 169 1.68 9.95 -4.56
N PHE A 170 1.84 9.13 -3.54
CA PHE A 170 3.07 9.06 -2.78
C PHE A 170 3.59 7.63 -2.69
N VAL A 171 4.87 7.49 -2.40
CA VAL A 171 5.52 6.22 -2.11
C VAL A 171 6.00 6.24 -0.66
N ASP A 172 5.51 5.31 0.13
CA ASP A 172 6.01 5.08 1.50
C ASP A 172 7.01 3.92 1.49
N PHE A 173 8.22 4.19 1.96
CA PHE A 173 9.26 3.19 2.21
C PHE A 173 9.30 2.85 3.69
N PHE A 174 9.16 1.57 4.01
CA PHE A 174 9.26 1.06 5.37
C PHE A 174 10.69 0.63 5.67
N VAL A 175 11.24 1.16 6.73
CA VAL A 175 12.65 0.98 7.13
C VAL A 175 12.70 0.26 8.48
N HIS A 176 13.61 -0.66 8.64
CA HIS A 176 13.73 -1.49 9.85
C HIS A 176 14.67 -0.91 10.91
N GLN A 177 15.45 0.13 10.55
CA GLN A 177 16.48 0.74 11.40
C GLN A 177 16.49 2.26 11.21
N PRO A 178 17.03 3.04 12.17
CA PRO A 178 17.30 4.46 11.95
C PRO A 178 18.26 4.66 10.78
N TYR A 179 18.08 5.74 10.02
CA TYR A 179 18.79 5.95 8.77
C TYR A 179 19.06 7.42 8.49
N ARG A 180 20.10 7.67 7.68
CA ARG A 180 20.24 8.89 6.90
C ARG A 180 19.89 8.58 5.47
N TYR A 181 19.49 9.60 4.72
CA TYR A 181 19.17 9.42 3.30
C TYR A 181 19.87 10.46 2.45
N ARG A 182 19.97 10.18 1.15
CA ARG A 182 20.29 11.18 0.13
C ARG A 182 19.41 10.96 -1.08
N VAL A 183 19.07 12.06 -1.77
CA VAL A 183 18.24 12.01 -2.97
C VAL A 183 19.05 12.41 -4.18
N LEU A 184 18.95 11.64 -5.27
CA LEU A 184 19.57 11.92 -6.55
C LEU A 184 18.47 11.95 -7.61
N GLN A 185 18.50 12.96 -8.47
CA GLN A 185 17.63 13.08 -9.63
C GLN A 185 18.42 12.72 -10.88
N MET A 186 17.88 11.81 -11.67
CA MET A 186 18.45 11.42 -12.96
C MET A 186 17.48 11.79 -14.07
N GLN A 187 18.01 12.29 -15.17
CA GLN A 187 17.23 12.64 -16.35
C GLN A 187 17.60 11.73 -17.51
N ASP A 188 16.71 11.62 -18.51
CA ASP A 188 16.90 10.86 -19.74
C ASP A 188 17.40 9.42 -19.55
N PRO A 189 16.67 8.53 -18.83
CA PRO A 189 15.30 8.61 -18.37
C PRO A 189 15.16 9.16 -16.95
N ALA A 190 14.00 9.78 -16.66
CA ALA A 190 13.67 10.36 -15.37
C ALA A 190 13.60 9.31 -14.28
N ARG A 191 14.38 9.52 -13.22
CA ARG A 191 14.41 8.64 -12.03
C ARG A 191 14.64 9.47 -10.79
N LEU A 192 13.90 9.16 -9.75
CA LEU A 192 14.18 9.64 -8.42
C LEU A 192 14.82 8.50 -7.62
N VAL A 193 16.05 8.73 -7.18
CA VAL A 193 16.86 7.74 -6.45
C VAL A 193 16.95 8.19 -5.00
N VAL A 194 16.65 7.29 -4.07
CA VAL A 194 16.81 7.51 -2.64
C VAL A 194 17.75 6.44 -2.10
N ASP A 195 18.89 6.86 -1.57
CA ASP A 195 19.82 6.00 -0.86
C ASP A 195 19.58 6.11 0.64
N PHE A 196 19.62 5.00 1.33
CA PHE A 196 19.41 4.87 2.77
C PHE A 196 20.66 4.28 3.40
N GLU A 197 21.25 5.00 4.35
CA GLU A 197 22.42 4.57 5.11
C GLU A 197 22.00 4.32 6.57
N PRO A 198 22.21 3.12 7.14
CA PRO A 198 21.83 2.85 8.52
C PRO A 198 22.66 3.67 9.50
N THR A 199 22.03 4.23 10.54
CA THR A 199 22.68 5.00 11.60
C THR A 199 22.61 4.33 12.97
N GLY A 200 21.81 3.28 13.10
CA GLY A 200 21.58 2.57 14.35
C GLY A 200 20.96 1.18 14.11
N VAL A 201 20.52 0.55 15.17
CA VAL A 201 19.95 -0.81 15.10
C VAL A 201 18.48 -0.89 15.52
N ASN A 202 17.99 0.06 16.30
CA ASN A 202 16.61 0.06 16.80
C ASN A 202 15.94 1.39 16.48
N LEU A 203 14.72 1.31 15.96
CA LEU A 203 13.84 2.47 15.81
C LEU A 203 13.43 2.99 17.19
N ASP A 204 13.23 4.30 17.31
CA ASP A 204 12.74 4.95 18.53
C ASP A 204 11.26 4.67 18.76
N GLU A 205 10.50 4.52 17.68
CA GLU A 205 9.08 4.20 17.72
C GLU A 205 8.78 2.94 16.88
N PRO A 206 7.74 2.17 17.25
CA PRO A 206 7.30 1.08 16.40
C PRO A 206 6.91 1.57 15.01
N PRO A 207 7.29 0.87 13.93
CA PRO A 207 6.88 1.24 12.58
C PRO A 207 5.35 1.13 12.42
N PRO A 208 4.77 1.70 11.34
CA PRO A 208 3.36 1.50 10.99
C PRO A 208 2.99 0.02 10.97
N ALA A 209 1.82 -0.30 11.49
CA ALA A 209 1.35 -1.69 11.50
C ALA A 209 0.83 -2.11 10.11
N GLN A 210 1.24 -3.29 9.68
CA GLN A 210 0.85 -3.86 8.39
C GLN A 210 0.18 -5.21 8.59
N GLY A 211 -0.94 -5.46 7.90
CA GLY A 211 -1.65 -6.73 7.97
C GLY A 211 -2.66 -6.89 6.84
N GLY A 212 -2.59 -8.01 6.11
CA GLY A 212 -3.43 -8.22 4.94
C GLY A 212 -3.27 -7.09 3.91
N ASN A 213 -4.39 -6.51 3.51
CA ASN A 213 -4.46 -5.37 2.58
C ASN A 213 -4.61 -4.03 3.32
N THR A 214 -4.09 -3.90 4.53
CA THR A 214 -4.23 -2.70 5.37
C THR A 214 -2.89 -2.31 5.99
N VAL A 215 -2.59 -1.02 5.96
CA VAL A 215 -1.52 -0.37 6.68
C VAL A 215 -2.12 0.72 7.56
N LEU A 216 -1.84 0.68 8.85
CA LEU A 216 -2.20 1.71 9.81
C LEU A 216 -0.97 2.56 10.10
N VAL A 217 -0.99 3.80 9.65
CA VAL A 217 0.12 4.75 9.84
C VAL A 217 0.01 5.42 11.20
N ASP A 218 -1.18 5.86 11.57
CA ASP A 218 -1.48 6.44 12.87
C ASP A 218 -2.83 5.93 13.39
N PRO A 219 -2.93 5.57 14.69
CA PRO A 219 -1.88 5.56 15.72
C PRO A 219 -0.91 4.38 15.58
N ARG A 220 0.32 4.59 16.03
CA ARG A 220 1.35 3.54 16.13
C ARG A 220 1.01 2.51 17.21
N PRO A 221 1.53 1.27 17.11
CA PRO A 221 1.40 0.29 18.20
C PRO A 221 1.91 0.83 19.55
N ASN A 222 1.14 0.63 20.61
CA ASN A 222 1.42 1.08 21.98
C ASN A 222 1.38 2.60 22.22
N SER A 223 1.00 3.41 21.25
CA SER A 223 0.87 4.85 21.42
C SER A 223 -0.24 5.21 22.41
N THR A 224 -0.13 6.41 22.94
CA THR A 224 -1.19 7.03 23.76
C THR A 224 -2.10 7.84 22.85
N VAL A 225 -3.38 7.52 22.85
CA VAL A 225 -4.39 8.18 22.06
C VAL A 225 -5.28 9.09 22.91
N SER A 226 -5.79 10.16 22.32
CA SER A 226 -6.68 11.14 22.97
C SER A 226 -8.04 11.17 22.26
N ASP A 227 -9.01 11.83 22.90
CA ASP A 227 -10.29 12.15 22.30
C ASP A 227 -10.23 13.59 21.70
N PRO A 228 -10.57 13.79 20.44
CA PRO A 228 -10.90 12.77 19.44
C PRO A 228 -9.68 11.97 18.96
N LEU A 229 -9.89 10.70 18.58
CA LEU A 229 -8.88 9.84 17.97
C LEU A 229 -8.81 10.08 16.47
N THR A 230 -7.65 10.44 15.94
CA THR A 230 -7.38 10.38 14.50
C THR A 230 -6.81 9.02 14.15
N VAL A 231 -7.36 8.41 13.09
CA VAL A 231 -6.90 7.13 12.53
C VAL A 231 -6.59 7.36 11.07
N SER A 232 -5.35 7.12 10.64
CA SER A 232 -4.95 7.26 9.25
C SER A 232 -4.11 6.08 8.76
N GLY A 233 -4.18 5.85 7.45
CA GLY A 233 -3.46 4.77 6.81
C GLY A 233 -3.87 4.59 5.36
N TYR A 234 -3.62 3.42 4.83
CA TYR A 234 -4.06 3.08 3.47
C TYR A 234 -4.38 1.60 3.34
N SER A 235 -5.21 1.29 2.36
CA SER A 235 -5.67 -0.08 2.15
C SER A 235 -5.94 -0.39 0.68
N ARG A 236 -5.97 -1.70 0.37
CA ARG A 236 -6.51 -2.27 -0.87
C ARG A 236 -7.65 -3.24 -0.58
N ASN A 237 -8.42 -2.96 0.46
CA ASN A 237 -9.58 -3.76 0.81
C ASN A 237 -10.68 -3.62 -0.24
N PRO A 238 -11.45 -4.70 -0.54
CA PRO A 238 -12.52 -4.65 -1.52
C PRO A 238 -13.47 -3.47 -1.30
N GLU A 239 -13.86 -2.81 -2.39
CA GLU A 239 -14.76 -1.65 -2.39
C GLU A 239 -14.25 -0.44 -1.58
N ALA A 240 -12.93 -0.39 -1.31
CA ALA A 240 -12.30 0.60 -0.45
C ALA A 240 -12.84 0.61 1.00
N ALA A 241 -13.50 -0.47 1.42
CA ALA A 241 -14.21 -0.53 2.68
C ALA A 241 -13.30 -0.96 3.83
N ASN A 242 -13.22 -0.12 4.86
CA ASN A 242 -12.50 -0.39 6.09
C ASN A 242 -13.43 -0.22 7.29
N THR A 243 -13.26 -1.04 8.30
CA THR A 243 -13.90 -0.87 9.60
C THR A 243 -12.82 -0.60 10.65
N VAL A 244 -12.97 0.51 11.35
CA VAL A 244 -12.18 0.85 12.54
C VAL A 244 -12.98 0.43 13.75
N THR A 245 -12.38 -0.39 14.63
CA THR A 245 -12.99 -0.86 15.87
C THR A 245 -12.02 -0.70 17.02
N LEU A 246 -12.43 0.00 18.07
CA LEU A 246 -11.70 0.07 19.33
C LEU A 246 -12.39 -0.82 20.35
N THR A 247 -11.64 -1.71 21.00
CA THR A 247 -12.14 -2.57 22.07
C THR A 247 -11.39 -2.33 23.37
N ASP A 248 -12.05 -2.57 24.50
CA ASP A 248 -11.42 -2.63 25.81
C ASP A 248 -10.63 -3.95 26.02
N PRO A 249 -9.91 -4.14 27.14
CA PRO A 249 -9.17 -5.37 27.42
C PRO A 249 -10.05 -6.62 27.60
N ARG A 250 -11.36 -6.46 27.77
CA ARG A 250 -12.33 -7.56 27.87
C ARG A 250 -12.89 -7.93 26.51
N GLY A 251 -12.53 -7.18 25.45
CA GLY A 251 -13.05 -7.36 24.10
C GLY A 251 -14.39 -6.66 23.85
N GLU A 252 -14.87 -5.83 24.79
CA GLU A 252 -16.06 -5.02 24.59
C GLU A 252 -15.79 -3.91 23.57
N VAL A 253 -16.70 -3.76 22.60
CA VAL A 253 -16.57 -2.74 21.55
C VAL A 253 -16.93 -1.38 22.10
N LEU A 254 -15.94 -0.49 22.18
CA LEU A 254 -16.10 0.89 22.61
C LEU A 254 -16.57 1.79 21.46
N VAL A 255 -15.98 1.60 20.27
CA VAL A 255 -16.29 2.35 19.05
C VAL A 255 -16.17 1.44 17.84
N ARG A 256 -17.09 1.63 16.87
CA ARG A 256 -17.00 1.05 15.53
C ARG A 256 -17.36 2.10 14.49
N ARG A 257 -16.49 2.29 13.49
CA ARG A 257 -16.67 3.25 12.41
C ARG A 257 -16.28 2.64 11.07
N ASN A 258 -17.12 2.83 10.06
CA ASN A 258 -16.75 2.50 8.68
C ASN A 258 -16.06 3.69 8.04
N VAL A 259 -14.95 3.43 7.36
CA VAL A 259 -14.11 4.43 6.69
C VAL A 259 -13.80 3.93 5.28
N ARG A 260 -13.77 4.82 4.31
CA ARG A 260 -13.44 4.47 2.93
C ARG A 260 -12.07 5.04 2.56
N SER A 261 -11.27 4.24 1.90
CA SER A 261 -10.06 4.72 1.22
C SER A 261 -10.42 5.33 -0.15
N ASN A 262 -9.53 6.18 -0.68
CA ASN A 262 -9.76 6.89 -1.94
C ASN A 262 -9.39 6.08 -3.19
N ASP A 263 -8.79 4.90 -3.05
CA ASP A 263 -8.55 3.90 -4.11
C ASP A 263 -8.53 2.50 -3.48
N TRP A 264 -8.58 1.45 -4.28
CA TRP A 264 -8.41 0.05 -3.87
C TRP A 264 -8.09 -0.87 -5.06
N SER A 265 -8.42 -0.43 -6.25
CA SER A 265 -8.35 -1.24 -7.47
C SER A 265 -7.06 -1.02 -8.25
N HIS A 266 -6.58 0.21 -8.34
CA HIS A 266 -5.38 0.55 -9.10
C HIS A 266 -4.13 0.51 -8.22
N THR A 267 -4.24 1.10 -7.02
CA THR A 267 -3.15 1.12 -6.04
C THR A 267 -3.72 1.13 -4.63
N TRP A 268 -2.89 1.38 -3.62
CA TRP A 268 -3.35 1.59 -2.26
C TRP A 268 -4.07 2.92 -2.15
N GLY A 269 -5.21 2.92 -1.48
CA GLY A 269 -5.99 4.12 -1.22
C GLY A 269 -5.79 4.63 0.20
N TYR A 270 -5.53 5.93 0.34
CA TYR A 270 -5.45 6.60 1.64
C TYR A 270 -6.82 6.68 2.30
N PHE A 271 -6.86 6.52 3.61
CA PHE A 271 -8.01 6.82 4.47
C PHE A 271 -7.58 7.59 5.71
N GLU A 272 -8.47 8.44 6.17
CA GLU A 272 -8.36 9.13 7.45
C GLU A 272 -9.75 9.26 8.08
N ALA A 273 -9.81 9.17 9.41
CA ALA A 273 -11.02 9.38 10.17
C ALA A 273 -10.72 9.96 11.54
N THR A 274 -11.50 10.95 11.93
CA THR A 274 -11.56 11.45 13.31
C THR A 274 -12.74 10.81 14.02
N ILE A 275 -12.51 10.25 15.18
CA ILE A 275 -13.46 9.42 15.93
C ILE A 275 -13.55 9.94 17.37
N ASP A 276 -14.76 10.33 17.78
CA ASP A 276 -15.02 10.65 19.17
C ASP A 276 -14.98 9.40 20.02
N LEU A 277 -14.19 9.42 21.08
CA LEU A 277 -14.03 8.30 21.99
C LEU A 277 -15.01 8.43 23.19
N PRO A 278 -15.70 7.34 23.57
CA PRO A 278 -16.42 7.32 24.83
C PRO A 278 -15.43 7.48 26.01
N PRO A 279 -15.90 7.88 27.18
CA PRO A 279 -15.07 7.90 28.38
C PRO A 279 -14.46 6.53 28.63
N PHE A 280 -13.16 6.44 28.39
CA PHE A 280 -12.38 5.21 28.49
C PHE A 280 -10.98 5.55 29.01
N SER A 281 -10.46 4.74 29.91
CA SER A 281 -9.10 4.88 30.43
C SER A 281 -8.40 3.54 30.47
N GLY A 282 -7.11 3.54 30.14
CA GLY A 282 -6.28 2.35 30.18
C GLY A 282 -5.94 1.79 28.80
N LYS A 283 -5.83 0.47 28.70
CA LYS A 283 -5.43 -0.22 27.48
C LYS A 283 -6.66 -0.52 26.60
N GLY A 284 -6.46 -0.47 25.29
CA GLY A 284 -7.43 -0.92 24.30
C GLY A 284 -6.73 -1.59 23.12
N THR A 285 -7.51 -2.20 22.25
CA THR A 285 -7.03 -2.74 20.96
C THR A 285 -7.78 -2.04 19.83
N LEU A 286 -7.03 -1.38 18.97
CA LEU A 286 -7.55 -0.79 17.74
C LEU A 286 -7.38 -1.79 16.60
N LYS A 287 -8.49 -2.11 15.92
CA LYS A 287 -8.52 -2.97 14.74
C LYS A 287 -8.94 -2.15 13.54
N VAL A 288 -8.18 -2.25 12.46
CA VAL A 288 -8.48 -1.57 11.19
C VAL A 288 -8.36 -2.57 10.05
N GLY A 289 -9.41 -2.74 9.29
CA GLY A 289 -9.43 -3.71 8.19
C GLY A 289 -10.84 -4.01 7.70
N THR A 290 -11.02 -5.20 7.14
CA THR A 290 -12.30 -5.66 6.59
C THR A 290 -12.64 -7.07 7.07
N GLY A 291 -13.86 -7.51 6.84
CA GLY A 291 -14.25 -8.92 6.99
C GLY A 291 -13.95 -9.68 5.70
N ASN A 292 -13.40 -10.88 5.83
CA ASN A 292 -13.25 -11.79 4.70
C ASN A 292 -14.64 -12.13 4.13
N ALA A 293 -14.81 -12.02 2.82
CA ALA A 293 -16.10 -12.25 2.15
C ALA A 293 -16.59 -13.71 2.23
N ARG A 294 -15.71 -14.67 2.55
CA ARG A 294 -16.06 -16.11 2.59
C ARG A 294 -16.62 -16.53 3.93
N ASP A 295 -16.00 -16.09 5.02
CA ASP A 295 -16.29 -16.59 6.37
C ASP A 295 -16.45 -15.48 7.42
N GLY A 296 -16.30 -14.21 7.02
CA GLY A 296 -16.42 -13.06 7.91
C GLY A 296 -15.25 -12.89 8.87
N THR A 297 -14.16 -13.67 8.75
CA THR A 297 -12.96 -13.48 9.58
C THR A 297 -12.37 -12.11 9.35
N PHE A 298 -11.83 -11.52 10.40
CA PHE A 298 -11.18 -10.20 10.30
C PHE A 298 -9.86 -10.31 9.53
N GLU A 299 -9.69 -9.44 8.55
CA GLU A 299 -8.44 -9.24 7.80
C GLU A 299 -8.02 -7.77 7.95
N GLY A 300 -6.82 -7.54 8.48
CA GLY A 300 -6.32 -6.19 8.72
C GLY A 300 -5.25 -6.14 9.80
N VAL A 301 -5.14 -4.99 10.44
CA VAL A 301 -4.19 -4.74 11.52
C VAL A 301 -4.88 -4.66 12.87
N GLU A 302 -4.21 -5.15 13.90
CA GLU A 302 -4.62 -5.01 15.31
C GLU A 302 -3.46 -4.41 16.08
N VAL A 303 -3.67 -3.27 16.70
CA VAL A 303 -2.63 -2.58 17.47
C VAL A 303 -3.10 -2.28 18.89
N PRO A 304 -2.26 -2.51 19.90
CA PRO A 304 -2.52 -2.04 21.24
C PRO A 304 -2.39 -0.52 21.30
N VAL A 305 -3.32 0.13 21.99
CA VAL A 305 -3.30 1.58 22.27
C VAL A 305 -3.59 1.83 23.74
N ARG A 306 -3.31 3.04 24.20
CA ARG A 306 -3.61 3.49 25.57
C ARG A 306 -4.31 4.83 25.52
N THR A 307 -5.27 5.07 26.41
CA THR A 307 -5.80 6.41 26.64
C THR A 307 -5.22 6.95 27.95
N SER A 308 -4.74 8.20 27.90
CA SER A 308 -4.49 9.01 29.11
C SER A 308 -5.74 9.85 29.34
N ARG A 309 -6.32 9.73 30.50
CA ARG A 309 -7.21 10.75 31.04
C ARG A 309 -6.46 11.71 31.94
#